data_640e3700124773912f60f53afe19e62e
#
_entry.id   640e3700124773912f60f53afe19e62e
#
_cell.length_a   1.000
_cell.length_b   1.000
_cell.length_c   1.000
_cell.angle_alpha   90.00
_cell.angle_beta   90.00
_cell.angle_gamma   90.00
#
_symmetry.space_group_name_H-M   'P 1'
#
loop_
_entity.id
_entity.type
_entity.pdbx_description
1 polymer ?
#
loop_
_entity_poly.entity_id
_entity_poly.type
_entity_poly.pdbx_seq_one_letter_code
_entity_poly.pdbx_strand_id
1 'polypeptide(L)'
;MLKKITLLLVGIGMGFAQFTWAAGNPEKGKALYAVCVACHGKDGAGNKALNSPRIAGQEIWYLERQLKNFKTGVRGANSKDVYGMQMRPMAMTLPSDQAIADVAAYVNGLKAKPPVAKIKGDTSAGKAAYMICQTCHGAKGEGNKALNAPKLINQQDWYMVRQLKGFKEGLRGTHPKDVYGMQMRPMSMTLADDEAINNVVSYIVTFK
;
A
#
# COMPACT_ATOMS: atom_id res chain seq x y z
N MET A 1 -1.00 75.43 -1.69
CA MET A 1 0.00 74.57 -1.01
C MET A 1 -0.66 73.22 -0.75
N LEU A 2 -0.44 72.21 -1.64
CA LEU A 2 -0.99 70.87 -1.45
C LEU A 2 0.10 70.01 -0.76
N LYS A 3 -0.15 69.53 0.45
CA LYS A 3 0.72 68.57 1.15
C LYS A 3 0.49 67.18 0.57
N LYS A 4 1.54 66.61 -0.01
CA LYS A 4 1.55 65.19 -0.46
C LYS A 4 1.69 64.30 0.79
N ILE A 5 0.65 63.46 1.03
CA ILE A 5 0.70 62.41 2.05
C ILE A 5 1.27 61.19 1.37
N THR A 6 2.46 60.76 1.76
CA THR A 6 3.08 59.50 1.30
C THR A 6 2.62 58.37 2.22
N LEU A 7 1.79 57.46 1.69
CA LEU A 7 1.32 56.27 2.39
C LEU A 7 2.43 55.22 2.30
N LEU A 8 3.04 54.87 3.43
CA LEU A 8 3.98 53.74 3.53
C LEU A 8 3.16 52.45 3.69
N LEU A 9 3.12 51.63 2.66
CA LEU A 9 2.57 50.27 2.74
C LEU A 9 3.64 49.33 3.34
N VAL A 10 3.49 49.00 4.62
CA VAL A 10 4.27 47.92 5.26
C VAL A 10 3.65 46.59 4.87
N GLY A 11 4.26 45.92 3.91
CA GLY A 11 3.88 44.55 3.52
C GLY A 11 4.34 43.58 4.60
N ILE A 12 3.36 43.06 5.38
CA ILE A 12 3.58 41.91 6.28
C ILE A 12 3.64 40.67 5.42
N GLY A 13 4.85 40.22 5.08
CA GLY A 13 5.07 38.93 4.44
C GLY A 13 4.75 37.80 5.42
N MET A 14 3.55 37.19 5.33
CA MET A 14 3.27 35.92 5.99
C MET A 14 4.07 34.82 5.28
N GLY A 15 5.21 34.48 5.86
CA GLY A 15 5.97 33.30 5.45
C GLY A 15 5.18 32.04 5.80
N PHE A 16 4.52 31.44 4.83
CA PHE A 16 4.00 30.09 4.96
C PHE A 16 5.18 29.14 5.08
N ALA A 17 5.47 28.65 6.28
CA ALA A 17 6.37 27.54 6.47
C ALA A 17 5.77 26.32 5.75
N GLN A 18 6.28 26.03 4.57
CA GLN A 18 5.95 24.78 3.87
C GLN A 18 6.62 23.66 4.66
N PHE A 19 5.83 22.90 5.40
CA PHE A 19 6.26 21.61 5.96
C PHE A 19 6.48 20.64 4.80
N THR A 20 7.66 20.70 4.20
CA THR A 20 8.11 19.64 3.29
C THR A 20 8.46 18.43 4.15
N TRP A 21 7.65 17.39 4.08
CA TRP A 21 8.02 16.10 4.64
C TRP A 21 9.32 15.67 3.98
N ALA A 22 10.34 15.44 4.79
CA ALA A 22 11.61 14.99 4.27
C ALA A 22 11.44 13.62 3.61
N ALA A 23 12.01 13.46 2.43
CA ALA A 23 12.04 12.16 1.76
C ALA A 23 12.67 11.11 2.69
N GLY A 24 12.16 9.88 2.67
CA GLY A 24 12.70 8.81 3.51
C GLY A 24 14.16 8.52 3.19
N ASN A 25 14.96 8.31 4.23
CA ASN A 25 16.38 7.96 4.12
C ASN A 25 16.53 6.42 4.15
N PRO A 26 16.92 5.76 3.03
CA PRO A 26 17.01 4.30 2.97
C PRO A 26 18.10 3.71 3.88
N GLU A 27 19.19 4.42 4.18
CA GLU A 27 20.22 3.92 5.10
C GLU A 27 19.69 3.83 6.53
N LYS A 28 18.95 4.83 6.99
CA LYS A 28 18.23 4.75 8.27
C LYS A 28 17.15 3.69 8.25
N GLY A 29 16.42 3.58 7.12
CA GLY A 29 15.41 2.57 6.90
C GLY A 29 15.94 1.14 6.98
N LYS A 30 17.17 0.89 6.54
CA LYS A 30 17.85 -0.42 6.63
C LYS A 30 17.97 -0.89 8.08
N ALA A 31 18.39 -0.03 8.99
CA ALA A 31 18.48 -0.37 10.41
C ALA A 31 17.10 -0.68 11.00
N LEU A 32 16.09 0.12 10.67
CA LEU A 32 14.71 -0.07 11.11
C LEU A 32 14.07 -1.36 10.53
N TYR A 33 14.50 -1.77 9.34
CA TYR A 33 13.99 -2.98 8.68
C TYR A 33 14.41 -4.28 9.39
N ALA A 34 15.37 -4.26 10.28
CA ALA A 34 15.88 -5.45 10.98
C ALA A 34 14.77 -6.27 11.65
N VAL A 35 13.78 -5.62 12.24
CA VAL A 35 12.62 -6.30 12.88
C VAL A 35 11.65 -6.93 11.86
N CYS A 36 11.70 -6.51 10.61
CA CYS A 36 10.82 -6.98 9.54
C CYS A 36 11.37 -8.23 8.84
N VAL A 37 12.71 -8.41 8.90
CA VAL A 37 13.45 -9.47 8.16
C VAL A 37 12.95 -10.87 8.52
N ALA A 38 12.64 -11.12 9.79
CA ALA A 38 12.20 -12.44 10.26
C ALA A 38 10.98 -12.98 9.48
N CYS A 39 10.07 -12.09 9.11
CA CYS A 39 8.84 -12.44 8.41
C CYS A 39 8.91 -12.13 6.90
N HIS A 40 9.44 -10.98 6.52
CA HIS A 40 9.43 -10.53 5.11
C HIS A 40 10.68 -10.91 4.32
N GLY A 41 11.70 -11.48 4.98
CA GLY A 41 12.98 -11.83 4.35
C GLY A 41 13.92 -10.63 4.19
N LYS A 42 15.21 -10.91 4.01
CA LYS A 42 16.26 -9.88 3.85
C LYS A 42 16.06 -9.03 2.59
N ASP A 43 15.51 -9.64 1.55
CA ASP A 43 15.23 -9.04 0.25
C ASP A 43 13.77 -8.55 0.10
N GLY A 44 12.95 -8.72 1.14
CA GLY A 44 11.54 -8.35 1.11
C GLY A 44 10.68 -9.25 0.21
N ALA A 45 11.15 -10.46 -0.13
CA ALA A 45 10.40 -11.40 -0.97
C ALA A 45 9.14 -11.95 -0.29
N GLY A 46 9.07 -11.87 1.03
CA GLY A 46 8.00 -12.45 1.84
C GLY A 46 8.21 -13.93 2.13
N ASN A 47 7.35 -14.47 2.97
CA ASN A 47 7.36 -15.88 3.37
C ASN A 47 5.92 -16.40 3.49
N LYS A 48 5.52 -17.29 2.57
CA LYS A 48 4.14 -17.85 2.57
C LYS A 48 3.85 -18.67 3.83
N ALA A 49 4.83 -19.41 4.36
CA ALA A 49 4.61 -20.20 5.57
C ALA A 49 4.30 -19.34 6.80
N LEU A 50 4.83 -18.11 6.85
CA LEU A 50 4.54 -17.12 7.86
C LEU A 50 3.41 -16.16 7.48
N ASN A 51 2.75 -16.39 6.35
CA ASN A 51 1.72 -15.52 5.79
C ASN A 51 2.17 -14.07 5.56
N SER A 52 3.47 -13.85 5.42
CA SER A 52 4.09 -12.53 5.23
C SER A 52 4.29 -12.25 3.75
N PRO A 53 3.63 -11.21 3.20
CA PRO A 53 3.69 -10.94 1.76
C PRO A 53 5.03 -10.35 1.33
N ARG A 54 5.29 -10.43 0.03
CA ARG A 54 6.30 -9.63 -0.64
C ARG A 54 6.00 -8.15 -0.46
N ILE A 55 7.02 -7.41 -0.08
CA ILE A 55 6.98 -5.95 0.06
C ILE A 55 8.06 -5.26 -0.78
N ALA A 56 9.06 -6.01 -1.26
CA ALA A 56 10.16 -5.50 -2.07
C ALA A 56 9.66 -4.75 -3.31
N GLY A 57 10.20 -3.56 -3.52
CA GLY A 57 9.91 -2.73 -4.68
C GLY A 57 8.48 -2.19 -4.73
N GLN A 58 7.68 -2.31 -3.66
CA GLN A 58 6.37 -1.67 -3.59
C GLN A 58 6.55 -0.15 -3.48
N GLU A 59 5.54 0.61 -3.88
CA GLU A 59 5.58 2.07 -3.91
C GLU A 59 5.69 2.69 -2.52
N ILE A 60 6.59 3.66 -2.36
CA ILE A 60 6.88 4.32 -1.07
C ILE A 60 5.59 4.84 -0.42
N TRP A 61 4.79 5.62 -1.16
CA TRP A 61 3.55 6.22 -0.67
C TRP A 61 2.54 5.17 -0.17
N TYR A 62 2.51 3.99 -0.82
CA TYR A 62 1.63 2.90 -0.42
C TYR A 62 2.16 2.17 0.83
N LEU A 63 3.47 1.91 0.90
CA LEU A 63 4.12 1.33 2.08
C LEU A 63 3.91 2.21 3.32
N GLU A 64 4.15 3.52 3.19
CA GLU A 64 3.90 4.49 4.27
C GLU A 64 2.45 4.44 4.75
N ARG A 65 1.51 4.48 3.81
CA ARG A 65 0.08 4.42 4.14
C ARG A 65 -0.27 3.13 4.87
N GLN A 66 0.24 1.99 4.42
CA GLN A 66 -0.07 0.72 5.06
C GLN A 66 0.55 0.62 6.46
N LEU A 67 1.78 1.06 6.64
CA LEU A 67 2.42 1.09 7.95
C LEU A 67 1.69 2.03 8.92
N LYS A 68 1.28 3.22 8.47
CA LYS A 68 0.44 4.14 9.25
C LYS A 68 -0.91 3.52 9.61
N ASN A 69 -1.56 2.87 8.65
CA ASN A 69 -2.85 2.20 8.89
C ASN A 69 -2.73 1.09 9.93
N PHE A 70 -1.68 0.30 9.91
CA PHE A 70 -1.43 -0.70 10.96
C PHE A 70 -1.12 -0.03 12.31
N LYS A 71 -0.23 0.96 12.33
CA LYS A 71 0.16 1.66 13.56
C LYS A 71 -1.03 2.30 14.26
N THR A 72 -1.94 2.91 13.51
CA THR A 72 -3.12 3.62 14.03
C THR A 72 -4.35 2.72 14.23
N GLY A 73 -4.27 1.44 13.87
CA GLY A 73 -5.38 0.50 13.99
C GLY A 73 -6.45 0.61 12.89
N VAL A 74 -6.21 1.40 11.86
CA VAL A 74 -7.06 1.43 10.64
C VAL A 74 -7.05 0.07 9.95
N ARG A 75 -5.92 -0.66 10.04
CA ARG A 75 -5.78 -2.07 9.68
C ARG A 75 -5.30 -2.88 10.88
N GLY A 76 -5.71 -4.15 10.95
CA GLY A 76 -5.27 -5.08 11.97
C GLY A 76 -5.85 -4.82 13.36
N ALA A 77 -6.92 -4.03 13.49
CA ALA A 77 -7.68 -3.89 14.73
C ALA A 77 -8.89 -4.85 14.80
N ASN A 78 -9.35 -5.35 13.66
CA ASN A 78 -10.42 -6.34 13.61
C ASN A 78 -9.89 -7.70 14.07
N SER A 79 -10.54 -8.31 15.06
CA SER A 79 -10.13 -9.61 15.62
C SER A 79 -10.16 -10.77 14.63
N LYS A 80 -10.90 -10.63 13.53
CA LYS A 80 -10.92 -11.61 12.43
C LYS A 80 -9.77 -11.42 11.43
N ASP A 81 -9.09 -10.25 11.42
CA ASP A 81 -7.91 -9.99 10.58
C ASP A 81 -6.62 -10.47 11.29
N VAL A 82 -6.51 -11.77 11.47
CA VAL A 82 -5.40 -12.40 12.23
C VAL A 82 -4.02 -11.92 11.73
N TYR A 83 -3.85 -11.80 10.42
CA TYR A 83 -2.56 -11.38 9.85
C TYR A 83 -2.32 -9.87 9.94
N GLY A 84 -3.38 -9.07 9.86
CA GLY A 84 -3.29 -7.64 10.14
C GLY A 84 -2.96 -7.38 11.61
N MET A 85 -3.51 -8.18 12.53
CA MET A 85 -3.18 -8.11 13.95
C MET A 85 -1.70 -8.38 14.22
N GLN A 86 -1.05 -9.28 13.47
CA GLN A 86 0.40 -9.54 13.58
C GLN A 86 1.23 -8.34 13.09
N MET A 87 0.78 -7.65 12.04
CA MET A 87 1.49 -6.48 11.50
C MET A 87 1.36 -5.24 12.37
N ARG A 88 0.29 -5.11 13.14
CA ARG A 88 0.04 -3.92 13.97
C ARG A 88 1.16 -3.67 14.98
N PRO A 89 1.54 -4.61 15.87
CA PRO A 89 2.65 -4.38 16.80
C PRO A 89 3.98 -4.11 16.08
N MET A 90 4.23 -4.73 14.92
CA MET A 90 5.45 -4.45 14.14
C MET A 90 5.48 -3.02 13.63
N ALA A 91 4.37 -2.49 13.13
CA ALA A 91 4.28 -1.10 12.71
C ALA A 91 4.40 -0.12 13.88
N MET A 92 3.96 -0.51 15.08
CA MET A 92 4.07 0.31 16.30
C MET A 92 5.52 0.47 16.79
N THR A 93 6.44 -0.41 16.41
CA THR A 93 7.88 -0.25 16.74
C THR A 93 8.53 0.93 16.02
N LEU A 94 7.92 1.44 14.94
CA LEU A 94 8.42 2.60 14.23
C LEU A 94 8.08 3.88 15.00
N PRO A 95 9.08 4.64 15.53
CA PRO A 95 8.82 5.69 16.52
C PRO A 95 8.14 6.94 15.94
N SER A 96 8.31 7.20 14.65
CA SER A 96 7.81 8.43 14.02
C SER A 96 7.37 8.21 12.58
N ASP A 97 6.70 9.19 12.01
CA ASP A 97 6.37 9.22 10.58
C ASP A 97 7.62 9.25 9.69
N GLN A 98 8.71 9.89 10.16
CA GLN A 98 10.00 9.85 9.46
C GLN A 98 10.58 8.43 9.45
N ALA A 99 10.50 7.69 10.54
CA ALA A 99 10.93 6.29 10.58
C ALA A 99 10.11 5.41 9.62
N ILE A 100 8.81 5.69 9.47
CA ILE A 100 7.97 5.03 8.47
C ILE A 100 8.42 5.36 7.04
N ALA A 101 8.71 6.64 6.77
CA ALA A 101 9.22 7.07 5.46
C ALA A 101 10.60 6.45 5.14
N ASP A 102 11.50 6.39 6.12
CA ASP A 102 12.83 5.81 5.99
C ASP A 102 12.73 4.30 5.63
N VAL A 103 11.94 3.54 6.37
CA VAL A 103 11.72 2.11 6.10
C VAL A 103 11.04 1.89 4.76
N ALA A 104 10.07 2.73 4.39
CA ALA A 104 9.40 2.63 3.11
C ALA A 104 10.35 2.88 1.93
N ALA A 105 11.25 3.86 2.06
CA ALA A 105 12.29 4.15 1.06
C ALA A 105 13.26 2.96 0.91
N TYR A 106 13.70 2.37 2.01
CA TYR A 106 14.56 1.18 1.98
C TYR A 106 13.86 -0.01 1.29
N VAL A 107 12.64 -0.34 1.70
CA VAL A 107 11.86 -1.48 1.17
C VAL A 107 11.55 -1.30 -0.32
N ASN A 108 11.27 -0.07 -0.76
CA ASN A 108 11.07 0.23 -2.18
C ASN A 108 12.33 -0.10 -3.01
N GLY A 109 13.51 0.14 -2.47
CA GLY A 109 14.79 -0.17 -3.11
C GLY A 109 15.15 -1.66 -3.15
N LEU A 110 14.51 -2.50 -2.33
CA LEU A 110 14.81 -3.94 -2.27
C LEU A 110 14.49 -4.62 -3.61
N LYS A 111 15.38 -5.54 -4.00
CA LYS A 111 15.25 -6.35 -5.22
C LYS A 111 15.05 -7.82 -4.81
N ALA A 112 13.87 -8.33 -5.04
CA ALA A 112 13.56 -9.74 -4.86
C ALA A 112 13.16 -10.36 -6.21
N LYS A 113 13.39 -11.66 -6.36
CA LYS A 113 12.94 -12.40 -7.55
C LYS A 113 11.41 -12.32 -7.66
N PRO A 114 10.85 -12.21 -8.86
CA PRO A 114 9.41 -12.30 -9.05
C PRO A 114 8.84 -13.57 -8.40
N PRO A 115 7.68 -13.51 -7.74
CA PRO A 115 7.08 -14.68 -7.13
C PRO A 115 6.62 -15.67 -8.20
N VAL A 116 6.70 -16.97 -7.87
CA VAL A 116 6.12 -18.03 -8.71
C VAL A 116 4.66 -18.18 -8.34
N ALA A 117 3.77 -17.93 -9.31
CA ALA A 117 2.34 -18.13 -9.13
C ALA A 117 2.00 -19.62 -8.99
N LYS A 118 1.12 -19.94 -8.07
CA LYS A 118 0.63 -21.31 -7.80
C LYS A 118 -0.88 -21.44 -7.92
N ILE A 119 -1.61 -20.32 -7.81
CA ILE A 119 -3.06 -20.30 -8.00
C ILE A 119 -3.35 -20.48 -9.49
N LYS A 120 -4.28 -21.34 -9.77
CA LYS A 120 -4.76 -21.61 -11.13
C LYS A 120 -6.19 -21.10 -11.25
N GLY A 121 -6.48 -20.43 -12.35
CA GLY A 121 -7.80 -19.96 -12.73
C GLY A 121 -7.88 -19.72 -14.22
N ASP A 122 -9.06 -19.49 -14.73
CA ASP A 122 -9.27 -19.10 -16.12
C ASP A 122 -8.80 -17.66 -16.34
N THR A 123 -7.69 -17.52 -17.06
CA THR A 123 -7.11 -16.20 -17.36
C THR A 123 -7.97 -15.39 -18.34
N SER A 124 -8.82 -16.02 -19.15
CA SER A 124 -9.74 -15.33 -20.05
C SER A 124 -10.88 -14.68 -19.26
N ALA A 125 -11.51 -15.45 -18.37
CA ALA A 125 -12.49 -14.91 -17.42
C ALA A 125 -11.86 -13.86 -16.49
N GLY A 126 -10.62 -14.10 -16.05
CA GLY A 126 -9.83 -13.15 -15.25
C GLY A 126 -9.56 -11.84 -15.96
N LYS A 127 -9.25 -11.88 -17.27
CA LYS A 127 -9.10 -10.68 -18.11
C LYS A 127 -10.39 -9.86 -18.17
N ALA A 128 -11.53 -10.53 -18.37
CA ALA A 128 -12.82 -9.85 -18.39
C ALA A 128 -13.12 -9.19 -17.02
N ALA A 129 -12.88 -9.90 -15.93
CA ALA A 129 -13.07 -9.34 -14.57
C ALA A 129 -12.10 -8.18 -14.27
N TYR A 130 -10.89 -8.21 -14.84
CA TYR A 130 -9.87 -7.16 -14.60
C TYR A 130 -10.22 -5.82 -15.24
N MET A 131 -11.15 -5.77 -16.20
CA MET A 131 -11.52 -4.53 -16.90
C MET A 131 -11.96 -3.41 -15.95
N ILE A 132 -12.64 -3.73 -14.86
CA ILE A 132 -13.02 -2.75 -13.85
C ILE A 132 -11.81 -2.33 -12.99
N CYS A 133 -10.89 -3.25 -12.72
CA CYS A 133 -9.72 -3.02 -11.88
C CYS A 133 -8.68 -2.12 -12.56
N GLN A 134 -8.50 -2.28 -13.88
CA GLN A 134 -7.51 -1.53 -14.65
C GLN A 134 -7.74 -0.03 -14.66
N THR A 135 -8.97 0.42 -14.46
CA THR A 135 -9.31 1.85 -14.39
C THR A 135 -8.50 2.58 -13.31
N CYS A 136 -8.22 1.91 -12.21
CA CYS A 136 -7.43 2.46 -11.12
C CYS A 136 -6.02 1.85 -11.06
N HIS A 137 -5.88 0.53 -11.26
CA HIS A 137 -4.61 -0.16 -11.10
C HIS A 137 -3.73 -0.18 -12.35
N GLY A 138 -4.22 0.38 -13.48
CA GLY A 138 -3.52 0.38 -14.76
C GLY A 138 -3.74 -0.90 -15.57
N ALA A 139 -3.52 -0.82 -16.88
CA ALA A 139 -3.79 -1.93 -17.81
C ALA A 139 -2.90 -3.15 -17.57
N LYS A 140 -1.72 -2.95 -16.97
CA LYS A 140 -0.74 -3.99 -16.61
C LYS A 140 -0.51 -4.10 -15.10
N GLY A 141 -1.42 -3.56 -14.29
CA GLY A 141 -1.28 -3.58 -12.83
C GLY A 141 -0.13 -2.72 -12.30
N GLU A 142 0.29 -1.73 -13.05
CA GLU A 142 1.40 -0.81 -12.71
C GLU A 142 1.05 0.15 -11.57
N GLY A 143 -0.23 0.31 -11.26
CA GLY A 143 -0.72 1.23 -10.26
C GLY A 143 -0.90 2.67 -10.76
N ASN A 144 -1.56 3.49 -9.94
CA ASN A 144 -1.77 4.91 -10.22
C ASN A 144 -1.77 5.70 -8.90
N LYS A 145 -0.70 6.45 -8.65
CA LYS A 145 -0.57 7.27 -7.43
C LYS A 145 -1.65 8.34 -7.32
N ALA A 146 -2.06 8.96 -8.44
CA ALA A 146 -3.08 10.00 -8.44
C ALA A 146 -4.46 9.45 -7.99
N LEU A 147 -4.74 8.18 -8.31
CA LEU A 147 -5.94 7.47 -7.86
C LEU A 147 -5.73 6.68 -6.55
N ASN A 148 -4.54 6.79 -5.94
CA ASN A 148 -4.17 6.04 -4.74
C ASN A 148 -4.28 4.51 -4.88
N ALA A 149 -4.20 4.01 -6.11
CA ALA A 149 -4.27 2.60 -6.46
C ALA A 149 -2.85 2.03 -6.58
N PRO A 150 -2.44 1.10 -5.68
CA PRO A 150 -1.09 0.54 -5.72
C PRO A 150 -0.87 -0.39 -6.90
N LYS A 151 0.39 -0.57 -7.28
CA LYS A 151 0.75 -1.59 -8.26
C LYS A 151 0.46 -2.99 -7.74
N LEU A 152 0.08 -3.87 -8.67
CA LEU A 152 -0.25 -5.27 -8.42
C LEU A 152 0.83 -6.22 -8.97
N ILE A 153 1.62 -5.75 -9.95
CA ILE A 153 2.70 -6.55 -10.55
C ILE A 153 3.72 -7.01 -9.52
N ASN A 154 4.25 -8.20 -9.75
CA ASN A 154 5.22 -8.84 -8.85
C ASN A 154 4.72 -9.09 -7.43
N GLN A 155 3.40 -9.02 -7.19
CA GLN A 155 2.82 -9.45 -5.91
C GLN A 155 2.48 -10.94 -5.94
N GLN A 156 2.50 -11.57 -4.79
CA GLN A 156 2.17 -12.99 -4.64
C GLN A 156 0.66 -13.22 -4.86
N ASP A 157 0.34 -14.25 -5.63
CA ASP A 157 -1.01 -14.67 -5.95
C ASP A 157 -1.87 -14.92 -4.69
N TRP A 158 -1.39 -15.74 -3.77
CA TRP A 158 -2.08 -16.06 -2.51
C TRP A 158 -2.37 -14.82 -1.67
N TYR A 159 -1.47 -13.82 -1.72
CA TYR A 159 -1.68 -12.57 -0.98
C TYR A 159 -2.76 -11.71 -1.65
N MET A 160 -2.77 -11.62 -2.98
CA MET A 160 -3.81 -10.90 -3.71
C MET A 160 -5.19 -11.51 -3.47
N VAL A 161 -5.31 -12.84 -3.53
CA VAL A 161 -6.56 -13.55 -3.17
C VAL A 161 -7.00 -13.19 -1.76
N ARG A 162 -6.10 -13.27 -0.79
CA ARG A 162 -6.42 -12.93 0.60
C ARG A 162 -6.86 -11.47 0.76
N GLN A 163 -6.24 -10.54 0.03
CA GLN A 163 -6.63 -9.13 0.12
C GLN A 163 -8.03 -8.89 -0.49
N LEU A 164 -8.32 -9.48 -1.64
CA LEU A 164 -9.64 -9.38 -2.26
C LEU A 164 -10.74 -9.96 -1.35
N LYS A 165 -10.49 -11.15 -0.78
CA LYS A 165 -11.39 -11.73 0.25
C LYS A 165 -11.54 -10.81 1.46
N GLY A 166 -10.44 -10.29 1.99
CA GLY A 166 -10.46 -9.39 3.15
C GLY A 166 -11.26 -8.11 2.92
N PHE A 167 -11.26 -7.55 1.71
CA PHE A 167 -12.13 -6.44 1.34
C PHE A 167 -13.59 -6.90 1.22
N LYS A 168 -13.85 -8.03 0.57
CA LYS A 168 -15.19 -8.59 0.37
C LYS A 168 -15.87 -8.91 1.71
N GLU A 169 -15.13 -9.50 2.63
CA GLU A 169 -15.59 -9.89 3.98
C GLU A 169 -15.59 -8.73 4.99
N GLY A 170 -15.16 -7.54 4.60
CA GLY A 170 -15.12 -6.38 5.46
C GLY A 170 -14.01 -6.39 6.53
N LEU A 171 -13.00 -7.24 6.38
CA LEU A 171 -11.79 -7.19 7.21
C LEU A 171 -10.94 -5.95 6.89
N ARG A 172 -11.09 -5.42 5.67
CA ARG A 172 -10.48 -4.19 5.16
C ARG A 172 -11.53 -3.29 4.55
N GLY A 173 -11.27 -1.97 4.55
CA GLY A 173 -12.16 -1.00 3.90
C GLY A 173 -13.46 -0.73 4.65
N THR A 174 -13.54 -1.01 5.94
CA THR A 174 -14.71 -0.73 6.81
C THR A 174 -14.41 0.35 7.86
N HIS A 175 -13.12 0.61 8.13
CA HIS A 175 -12.77 1.64 9.10
C HIS A 175 -12.99 3.04 8.49
N PRO A 176 -13.63 4.02 9.18
CA PRO A 176 -13.95 5.33 8.64
C PRO A 176 -12.75 6.12 8.08
N LYS A 177 -11.55 5.86 8.60
CA LYS A 177 -10.30 6.48 8.15
C LYS A 177 -9.62 5.73 6.99
N ASP A 178 -10.13 4.55 6.58
CA ASP A 178 -9.59 3.79 5.43
C ASP A 178 -10.29 4.18 4.12
N VAL A 179 -10.22 5.47 3.77
CA VAL A 179 -10.91 6.06 2.61
C VAL A 179 -10.64 5.25 1.32
N TYR A 180 -9.41 4.81 1.12
CA TYR A 180 -9.04 4.08 -0.10
C TYR A 180 -9.40 2.59 -0.01
N GLY A 181 -9.38 2.01 1.18
CA GLY A 181 -9.90 0.66 1.40
C GLY A 181 -11.41 0.60 1.18
N MET A 182 -12.15 1.65 1.57
CA MET A 182 -13.59 1.75 1.30
C MET A 182 -13.89 1.75 -0.20
N GLN A 183 -13.01 2.32 -1.04
CA GLN A 183 -13.16 2.26 -2.51
C GLN A 183 -12.91 0.84 -3.05
N MET A 184 -11.95 0.11 -2.48
CA MET A 184 -11.64 -1.26 -2.91
C MET A 184 -12.73 -2.28 -2.53
N ARG A 185 -13.48 -2.01 -1.47
CA ARG A 185 -14.50 -2.95 -0.99
C ARG A 185 -15.59 -3.23 -2.04
N PRO A 186 -16.30 -2.24 -2.61
CA PRO A 186 -17.29 -2.49 -3.65
C PRO A 186 -16.67 -3.13 -4.89
N MET A 187 -15.42 -2.81 -5.25
CA MET A 187 -14.73 -3.43 -6.38
C MET A 187 -14.51 -4.94 -6.14
N SER A 188 -14.10 -5.33 -4.93
CA SER A 188 -13.95 -6.75 -4.60
C SER A 188 -15.29 -7.52 -4.56
N MET A 189 -16.39 -6.84 -4.25
CA MET A 189 -17.73 -7.43 -4.22
C MET A 189 -18.28 -7.76 -5.63
N THR A 190 -17.72 -7.17 -6.69
CA THR A 190 -18.08 -7.55 -8.08
C THR A 190 -17.62 -8.96 -8.46
N LEU A 191 -16.64 -9.50 -7.72
CA LEU A 191 -16.18 -10.88 -7.89
C LEU A 191 -17.15 -11.80 -7.13
N ALA A 192 -17.93 -12.61 -7.85
CA ALA A 192 -19.04 -13.37 -7.28
C ALA A 192 -18.59 -14.33 -6.17
N ASP A 193 -17.54 -15.09 -6.43
CA ASP A 193 -17.06 -16.18 -5.59
C ASP A 193 -15.54 -16.32 -5.60
N ASP A 194 -15.03 -17.37 -4.99
CA ASP A 194 -13.61 -17.70 -4.93
C ASP A 194 -13.02 -18.03 -6.30
N GLU A 195 -13.81 -18.61 -7.20
CA GLU A 195 -13.37 -18.88 -8.56
C GLU A 195 -13.12 -17.58 -9.32
N ALA A 196 -14.04 -16.63 -9.27
CA ALA A 196 -13.86 -15.31 -9.88
C ALA A 196 -12.63 -14.57 -9.32
N ILE A 197 -12.37 -14.69 -8.01
CA ILE A 197 -11.16 -14.14 -7.38
C ILE A 197 -9.90 -14.83 -7.91
N ASN A 198 -9.91 -16.17 -8.01
CA ASN A 198 -8.77 -16.92 -8.53
C ASN A 198 -8.52 -16.61 -10.01
N ASN A 199 -9.57 -16.46 -10.81
CA ASN A 199 -9.48 -16.12 -12.23
C ASN A 199 -8.82 -14.76 -12.43
N VAL A 200 -9.28 -13.71 -11.73
CA VAL A 200 -8.70 -12.37 -11.86
C VAL A 200 -7.26 -12.34 -11.36
N VAL A 201 -6.93 -13.02 -10.27
CA VAL A 201 -5.55 -13.11 -9.77
C VAL A 201 -4.66 -13.87 -10.74
N SER A 202 -5.14 -14.99 -11.33
CA SER A 202 -4.40 -15.74 -12.35
C SER A 202 -4.10 -14.89 -13.59
N TYR A 203 -4.97 -13.96 -13.95
CA TYR A 203 -4.68 -13.00 -15.01
C TYR A 203 -3.64 -11.95 -14.57
N ILE A 204 -3.78 -11.35 -13.38
CA ILE A 204 -2.86 -10.33 -12.87
C ILE A 204 -1.42 -10.85 -12.79
N VAL A 205 -1.19 -12.09 -12.40
CA VAL A 205 0.16 -12.66 -12.30
C VAL A 205 0.84 -12.89 -13.66
N THR A 206 0.11 -12.75 -14.78
CA THR A 206 0.70 -12.78 -16.13
C THR A 206 1.41 -11.47 -16.49
N PHE A 207 1.15 -10.39 -15.76
CA PHE A 207 1.80 -9.09 -16.00
C PHE A 207 3.29 -9.13 -15.66
N LYS A 208 4.09 -8.52 -16.53
CA LYS A 208 5.56 -8.48 -16.44
C LYS A 208 6.04 -7.04 -16.48
#